data_945474182c17d038a6d1043ae4699371
#
_entry.id   945474182c17d038a6d1043ae4699371
#
_cell.length_a   1.000
_cell.length_b   1.000
_cell.length_c   1.000
_cell.angle_alpha   90.00
_cell.angle_beta   90.00
_cell.angle_gamma   90.00
#
_symmetry.space_group_name_H-M   'P 1'
#
loop_
_entity.id
_entity.type
_entity.pdbx_description
1 polymer ?
#
loop_
_entity_poly.entity_id
_entity_poly.type
_entity_poly.pdbx_seq_one_letter_code
_entity_poly.pdbx_strand_id
1 'polypeptide(L)'
;MRRAAALAARDEAALRTLMHPALQWTTFRNDVLGYEEYVAGNTRGELMWRAQRLDDVRVTVVADTAVLTAWVTDEVTRDGRDLEFRVRLTQTWVRTEQGWRCLSGHAGAPVGPPAG
;
A
#
# COMPACT_ATOMS: atom_id res chain seq x y z
N MET A 1 -8.61 -2.94 -6.63
CA MET A 1 -8.05 -3.52 -5.40
C MET A 1 -8.61 -2.78 -4.19
N ARG A 2 -9.09 -3.50 -3.18
CA ARG A 2 -9.77 -2.87 -2.02
C ARG A 2 -8.88 -1.89 -1.24
N ARG A 3 -7.58 -2.20 -1.14
CA ARG A 3 -6.63 -1.31 -0.45
C ARG A 3 -6.55 0.05 -1.15
N ALA A 4 -6.46 0.07 -2.47
CA ALA A 4 -6.39 1.30 -3.23
C ALA A 4 -7.66 2.16 -3.05
N ALA A 5 -8.83 1.52 -3.06
CA ALA A 5 -10.10 2.21 -2.83
C ALA A 5 -10.16 2.78 -1.41
N ALA A 6 -9.69 2.02 -0.41
CA ALA A 6 -9.65 2.48 0.98
C ALA A 6 -8.70 3.67 1.17
N LEU A 7 -7.54 3.65 0.50
CA LEU A 7 -6.60 4.77 0.55
C LEU A 7 -7.20 6.03 -0.08
N ALA A 8 -7.80 5.89 -1.26
CA ALA A 8 -8.41 7.02 -1.97
C ALA A 8 -9.56 7.63 -1.18
N ALA A 9 -10.35 6.81 -0.51
CA ALA A 9 -11.48 7.26 0.32
C ALA A 9 -11.06 7.68 1.72
N ARG A 10 -9.79 7.49 2.10
CA ARG A 10 -9.30 7.66 3.48
C ARG A 10 -10.15 6.86 4.48
N ASP A 11 -10.51 5.65 4.09
CA ASP A 11 -11.40 4.78 4.86
C ASP A 11 -10.61 4.02 5.91
N GLU A 12 -10.58 4.57 7.11
CA GLU A 12 -9.84 3.99 8.24
C GLU A 12 -10.35 2.58 8.58
N ALA A 13 -11.65 2.38 8.61
CA ALA A 13 -12.23 1.08 8.95
C ALA A 13 -11.83 0.01 7.94
N ALA A 14 -11.88 0.33 6.64
CA ALA A 14 -11.48 -0.60 5.59
C ALA A 14 -9.99 -0.93 5.68
N LEU A 15 -9.12 0.06 5.90
CA LEU A 15 -7.69 -0.19 6.08
C LEU A 15 -7.42 -1.08 7.29
N ARG A 16 -8.12 -0.84 8.40
CA ARG A 16 -7.96 -1.66 9.61
C ARG A 16 -8.34 -3.12 9.40
N THR A 17 -9.29 -3.40 8.52
CA THR A 17 -9.67 -4.79 8.20
C THR A 17 -8.73 -5.45 7.20
N LEU A 18 -8.08 -4.67 6.34
CA LEU A 18 -7.16 -5.20 5.33
C LEU A 18 -5.74 -5.43 5.85
N MET A 19 -5.32 -4.67 6.88
CA MET A 19 -4.00 -4.77 7.46
C MET A 19 -4.02 -5.65 8.69
N HIS A 20 -2.95 -6.44 8.86
CA HIS A 20 -2.79 -7.27 10.06
C HIS A 20 -2.33 -6.39 11.23
N PRO A 21 -2.79 -6.66 12.47
CA PRO A 21 -2.34 -5.88 13.64
C PRO A 21 -0.82 -5.89 13.87
N ALA A 22 -0.11 -6.91 13.39
CA ALA A 22 1.34 -6.99 13.48
C ALA A 22 2.06 -6.41 12.26
N LEU A 23 1.38 -5.60 11.46
CA LEU A 23 1.92 -5.02 10.24
C LEU A 23 3.29 -4.38 10.42
N GLN A 24 4.18 -4.65 9.46
CA GLN A 24 5.44 -3.93 9.28
C GLN A 24 5.47 -3.41 7.85
N TRP A 25 5.34 -2.12 7.68
CA TRP A 25 5.35 -1.48 6.37
C TRP A 25 6.60 -0.62 6.23
N THR A 26 7.43 -0.93 5.25
CA THR A 26 8.61 -0.13 4.95
C THR A 26 8.29 0.85 3.83
N THR A 27 8.43 2.14 4.11
CA THR A 27 8.14 3.19 3.14
C THR A 27 9.31 3.37 2.18
N PHE A 28 9.07 4.11 1.10
CA PHE A 28 10.13 4.46 0.16
C PHE A 28 11.23 5.33 0.78
N ARG A 29 11.01 5.87 1.98
CA ARG A 29 11.99 6.65 2.75
C ARG A 29 12.76 5.80 3.74
N ASN A 30 12.56 4.48 3.72
CA ASN A 30 13.19 3.52 4.62
C ASN A 30 12.68 3.59 6.07
N ASP A 31 11.52 4.18 6.28
CA ASP A 31 10.86 4.14 7.60
C ASP A 31 10.01 2.88 7.71
N VAL A 32 10.04 2.25 8.87
CA VAL A 32 9.18 1.09 9.15
C VAL A 32 8.02 1.54 10.02
N LEU A 33 6.80 1.39 9.49
CA LEU A 33 5.57 1.76 10.18
C LEU A 33 4.88 0.52 10.72
N GLY A 34 4.35 0.62 11.93
CA GLY A 34 3.44 -0.39 12.47
C GLY A 34 2.00 -0.12 12.01
N TYR A 35 1.09 -0.94 12.53
CA TYR A 35 -0.33 -0.89 12.16
C TYR A 35 -0.95 0.49 12.37
N GLU A 36 -0.82 1.05 13.59
CA GLU A 36 -1.45 2.34 13.91
C GLU A 36 -0.83 3.49 13.12
N GLU A 37 0.48 3.49 12.97
CA GLU A 37 1.20 4.52 12.21
C GLU A 37 0.81 4.50 10.73
N TYR A 38 0.69 3.30 10.15
CA TYR A 38 0.28 3.13 8.76
C TYR A 38 -1.14 3.65 8.54
N VAL A 39 -2.08 3.25 9.39
CA VAL A 39 -3.48 3.68 9.28
C VAL A 39 -3.59 5.20 9.45
N ALA A 40 -2.96 5.75 10.48
CA ALA A 40 -3.00 7.19 10.74
C ALA A 40 -2.38 8.00 9.60
N GLY A 41 -1.22 7.58 9.11
CA GLY A 41 -0.54 8.28 8.02
C GLY A 41 -1.33 8.30 6.72
N ASN A 42 -2.09 7.23 6.45
CA ASN A 42 -2.86 7.11 5.20
C ASN A 42 -4.28 7.66 5.29
N THR A 43 -4.78 7.95 6.49
CA THR A 43 -6.14 8.48 6.66
C THR A 43 -6.17 9.89 7.19
N ARG A 44 -5.15 10.30 7.95
CA ARG A 44 -5.09 11.61 8.62
C ARG A 44 -3.84 12.41 8.26
N GLY A 45 -2.94 11.84 7.44
CA GLY A 45 -1.72 12.50 7.00
C GLY A 45 -1.99 13.56 5.93
N GLU A 46 -0.95 14.30 5.57
CA GLU A 46 -1.02 15.35 4.53
C GLU A 46 -1.19 14.81 3.13
N LEU A 47 -0.74 13.57 2.89
CA LEU A 47 -0.79 12.94 1.59
C LEU A 47 -2.18 12.38 1.33
N MET A 48 -2.81 12.82 0.27
CA MET A 48 -4.13 12.34 -0.16
C MET A 48 -3.96 11.42 -1.35
N TRP A 49 -4.35 10.17 -1.19
CA TRP A 49 -4.30 9.18 -2.27
C TRP A 49 -5.49 9.38 -3.20
N ARG A 50 -5.24 9.68 -4.48
CA ARG A 50 -6.30 9.80 -5.48
C ARG A 50 -6.57 8.48 -6.19
N ALA A 51 -5.50 7.78 -6.55
CA ALA A 51 -5.60 6.50 -7.24
C ALA A 51 -4.30 5.72 -7.16
N GLN A 52 -4.40 4.41 -7.33
CA GLN A 52 -3.26 3.53 -7.54
C GLN A 52 -3.54 2.65 -8.75
N ARG A 53 -2.56 2.54 -9.64
CA ARG A 53 -2.61 1.59 -10.76
C ARG A 53 -1.50 0.56 -10.58
N LEU A 54 -1.82 -0.69 -10.79
CA LEU A 54 -0.90 -1.82 -10.64
C LEU A 54 -0.57 -2.40 -12.01
N ASP A 55 0.73 -2.62 -12.28
CA ASP A 55 1.20 -3.29 -13.48
C ASP A 55 2.10 -4.44 -13.09
N ASP A 56 2.24 -5.40 -13.99
CA ASP A 56 3.15 -6.54 -13.83
C ASP A 56 2.95 -7.20 -12.46
N VAL A 57 1.69 -7.48 -12.14
CA VAL A 57 1.32 -8.08 -10.86
C VAL A 57 1.66 -9.56 -10.86
N ARG A 58 2.43 -9.99 -9.86
CA ARG A 58 2.76 -11.40 -9.65
C ARG A 58 2.36 -11.78 -8.24
N VAL A 59 1.65 -12.89 -8.12
CA VAL A 59 1.22 -13.40 -6.82
C VAL A 59 1.68 -14.86 -6.69
N THR A 60 2.37 -15.15 -5.60
CA THR A 60 2.78 -16.51 -5.25
C THR A 60 2.14 -16.88 -3.93
N VAL A 61 1.41 -18.00 -3.91
CA VAL A 61 0.71 -18.46 -2.72
C VAL A 61 1.38 -19.74 -2.21
N VAL A 62 1.74 -19.76 -0.94
CA VAL A 62 2.24 -20.95 -0.27
C VAL A 62 1.48 -21.10 1.05
N ALA A 63 0.69 -22.17 1.17
CA ALA A 63 -0.17 -22.41 2.34
C ALA A 63 -1.04 -21.17 2.64
N ASP A 64 -0.93 -20.60 3.83
CA ASP A 64 -1.72 -19.44 4.26
C ASP A 64 -0.99 -18.11 4.03
N THR A 65 0.02 -18.10 3.16
CA THR A 65 0.83 -16.93 2.87
C THR A 65 0.85 -16.66 1.38
N ALA A 66 0.74 -15.39 1.01
CA ALA A 66 0.88 -14.95 -0.38
C ALA A 66 1.86 -13.79 -0.45
N VAL A 67 2.72 -13.81 -1.45
CA VAL A 67 3.62 -12.70 -1.76
C VAL A 67 3.17 -12.08 -3.06
N LEU A 68 2.97 -10.77 -3.06
CA LEU A 68 2.60 -10.00 -4.23
C LEU A 68 3.72 -9.04 -4.57
N THR A 69 4.11 -9.01 -5.85
CA THR A 69 5.00 -7.97 -6.36
C THR A 69 4.32 -7.27 -7.51
N ALA A 70 4.56 -5.98 -7.65
CA ALA A 70 3.96 -5.19 -8.73
C ALA A 70 4.74 -3.89 -8.92
N TRP A 71 4.55 -3.27 -10.08
CA TRP A 71 4.78 -1.85 -10.23
C TRP A 71 3.50 -1.13 -9.85
N VAL A 72 3.64 -0.08 -9.07
CA VAL A 72 2.50 0.75 -8.64
C VAL A 72 2.74 2.16 -9.11
N THR A 73 1.75 2.72 -9.82
CA THR A 73 1.71 4.15 -10.12
C THR A 73 0.76 4.79 -9.15
N ASP A 74 1.28 5.66 -8.30
CA ASP A 74 0.51 6.36 -7.27
C ASP A 74 0.18 7.77 -7.74
N GLU A 75 -1.08 8.12 -7.69
CA GLU A 75 -1.57 9.47 -7.91
C GLU A 75 -2.01 10.04 -6.58
N VAL A 76 -1.33 11.08 -6.13
CA VAL A 76 -1.55 11.68 -4.82
C VAL A 76 -1.67 13.19 -4.94
N THR A 77 -2.27 13.81 -3.91
CA THR A 77 -2.29 15.26 -3.75
C THR A 77 -1.57 15.60 -2.45
N ARG A 78 -0.63 16.53 -2.52
CA ARG A 78 0.10 17.02 -1.36
C ARG A 78 0.25 18.53 -1.48
N ASP A 79 -0.14 19.26 -0.43
CA ASP A 79 -0.09 20.74 -0.39
C ASP A 79 -0.77 21.38 -1.61
N GLY A 80 -1.91 20.83 -2.02
CA GLY A 80 -2.67 21.31 -3.17
C GLY A 80 -2.08 20.97 -4.53
N ARG A 81 -1.00 20.20 -4.58
CA ARG A 81 -0.35 19.76 -5.82
C ARG A 81 -0.68 18.31 -6.13
N ASP A 82 -1.03 18.04 -7.37
CA ASP A 82 -1.21 16.69 -7.85
C ASP A 82 0.14 16.13 -8.29
N LEU A 83 0.49 14.97 -7.72
CA LEU A 83 1.74 14.30 -7.98
C LEU A 83 1.48 12.88 -8.48
N GLU A 84 2.36 12.40 -9.34
CA GLU A 84 2.35 11.02 -9.80
C GLU A 84 3.75 10.44 -9.65
N PHE A 85 3.87 9.27 -9.03
CA PHE A 85 5.15 8.58 -8.96
C PHE A 85 4.92 7.07 -9.03
N ARG A 86 5.99 6.37 -9.38
CA ARG A 86 5.97 4.93 -9.61
C ARG A 86 6.94 4.25 -8.69
N VAL A 87 6.50 3.20 -8.02
CA VAL A 87 7.32 2.44 -7.08
C VAL A 87 7.21 0.95 -7.35
N ARG A 88 8.25 0.22 -6.99
CA ARG A 88 8.20 -1.24 -6.94
C ARG A 88 7.63 -1.61 -5.58
N LEU A 89 6.58 -2.44 -5.58
CA LEU A 89 5.88 -2.83 -4.36
C LEU A 89 6.05 -4.33 -4.14
N THR A 90 6.34 -4.71 -2.90
CA THR A 90 6.27 -6.09 -2.44
C THR A 90 5.38 -6.14 -1.21
N GLN A 91 4.44 -7.06 -1.18
CA GLN A 91 3.55 -7.26 -0.04
C GLN A 91 3.51 -8.73 0.34
N THR A 92 3.40 -8.99 1.64
CA THR A 92 3.13 -10.33 2.17
C THR A 92 1.76 -10.31 2.83
N TRP A 93 0.90 -11.21 2.38
CA TRP A 93 -0.45 -11.37 2.89
C TRP A 93 -0.56 -12.71 3.59
N VAL A 94 -1.28 -12.76 4.69
CA VAL A 94 -1.55 -13.99 5.43
C VAL A 94 -3.04 -14.21 5.56
N ARG A 95 -3.46 -15.47 5.44
CA ARG A 95 -4.85 -15.83 5.64
C ARG A 95 -5.13 -15.99 7.13
N THR A 96 -6.14 -15.27 7.60
CA THR A 96 -6.59 -15.30 8.98
C THR A 96 -8.05 -15.78 9.02
N GLU A 97 -8.60 -15.95 10.21
CA GLU A 97 -10.02 -16.30 10.36
C GLU A 97 -10.96 -15.24 9.76
N GLN A 98 -10.50 -13.98 9.68
CA GLN A 98 -11.27 -12.90 9.08
C GLN A 98 -10.93 -12.65 7.61
N GLY A 99 -10.16 -13.54 6.98
CA GLY A 99 -9.74 -13.41 5.59
C GLY A 99 -8.27 -13.02 5.44
N TRP A 100 -7.89 -12.66 4.23
CA TRP A 100 -6.51 -12.28 3.93
C TRP A 100 -6.21 -10.88 4.45
N ARG A 101 -5.07 -10.76 5.17
CA ARG A 101 -4.60 -9.48 5.70
C ARG A 101 -3.15 -9.25 5.36
N CYS A 102 -2.81 -8.00 5.07
CA CYS A 102 -1.44 -7.62 4.75
C CYS A 102 -0.60 -7.57 6.02
N LEU A 103 0.42 -8.41 6.08
CA LEU A 103 1.34 -8.49 7.22
C LEU A 103 2.54 -7.59 7.04
N SER A 104 3.04 -7.46 5.82
CA SER A 104 4.16 -6.56 5.54
C SER A 104 4.06 -6.00 4.13
N GLY A 105 4.69 -4.88 3.91
CA GLY A 105 4.84 -4.29 2.60
C GLY A 105 6.11 -3.47 2.53
N HIS A 106 6.62 -3.31 1.32
CA HIS A 106 7.80 -2.50 1.06
C HIS A 106 7.62 -1.80 -0.28
N ALA A 107 7.58 -0.49 -0.24
CA ALA A 107 7.61 0.34 -1.43
C ALA A 107 9.04 0.79 -1.66
N GLY A 108 9.59 0.46 -2.82
CA GLY A 108 10.94 0.88 -3.18
C GLY A 108 11.01 2.39 -3.47
N ALA A 109 12.21 2.87 -3.76
CA ALA A 109 12.41 4.28 -4.09
C ALA A 109 11.59 4.66 -5.34
N PRO A 110 10.91 5.82 -5.32
CA PRO A 110 10.13 6.25 -6.46
C PRO A 110 11.00 6.48 -7.71
N VAL A 111 10.47 6.09 -8.86
CA VAL A 111 11.04 6.45 -10.16
C VAL A 111 10.04 7.37 -10.86
N GLY A 112 10.49 8.08 -11.87
CA GLY A 112 9.63 8.96 -12.65
C GLY A 112 8.52 8.21 -13.35
N PRO A 113 7.53 8.92 -13.91
CA PRO A 113 6.47 8.28 -14.68
C PRO A 113 7.05 7.42 -15.80
N PRO A 114 6.34 6.34 -16.21
CA PRO A 114 6.79 5.54 -17.34
C PRO A 114 6.96 6.44 -18.57
N ALA A 115 8.03 6.17 -19.33
CA ALA A 115 8.24 6.86 -20.60
C ALA A 115 7.14 6.46 -21.58
N GLY A 116 6.61 7.43 -22.29
CA GLY A 116 5.61 7.10 -23.33
C GLY A 116 4.52 8.02 -23.45
#